data_e849a466848969a92938eedcf075ea27
#
_entry.id   e849a466848969a92938eedcf075ea27
#
_cell.length_a   1.000
_cell.length_b   1.000
_cell.length_c   1.000
_cell.angle_alpha   90.00
_cell.angle_beta   90.00
_cell.angle_gamma   90.00
#
_symmetry.space_group_name_H-M   'P 1'
#
loop_
_entity.id
_entity.type
_entity.pdbx_description
1 polymer ?
#
loop_
_entity_poly.entity_id
_entity_poly.type
_entity_poly.pdbx_seq_one_letter_code
_entity_poly.pdbx_strand_id
1 'polypeptide(L)'
;MSHCSERYRALLGSTLDELAAAGRAECIASDLRWGEGPAYFAARGLWVFSDIPNNRMLSWNRQRGLQLFRSPSNFSNGNSIAADGALLTCEHGTRRVVRTAADGSSRVLCSEFAGKPLNSPNDVVEHPDSSIWFSDPTYGILSDVEGYRAPSEQAANRVYRLDSVTGELSAQVSTLRMPNGLCFSPDARMLYVADSGADMGPESSFDENGPREVHAFDLSKEGRVISAGRIFARASKGVPDGIRCDEEGYLWIATGLGVECFSPAGERIGAIETPETVANLCFGGADGASLLLTLATSAYILPLQDSR
;
A
#
# COMPACT_ATOMS: atom_id res chain seq x y z
N MET A 1 22.19 -19.15 3.52
CA MET A 1 20.98 -18.96 2.70
C MET A 1 19.82 -19.40 3.55
N SER A 2 18.95 -18.48 3.96
CA SER A 2 17.85 -18.74 4.92
C SER A 2 16.76 -19.59 4.28
N HIS A 3 15.99 -20.33 5.11
CA HIS A 3 14.87 -21.17 4.67
C HIS A 3 13.78 -20.39 3.90
N CYS A 4 13.67 -19.08 4.08
CA CYS A 4 12.70 -18.23 3.37
C CYS A 4 12.97 -18.11 1.87
N SER A 5 14.23 -18.12 1.43
CA SER A 5 14.56 -18.09 0.01
C SER A 5 14.00 -19.29 -0.76
N GLU A 6 13.70 -20.39 -0.07
CA GLU A 6 13.11 -21.59 -0.69
C GLU A 6 11.58 -21.47 -0.86
N ARG A 7 10.89 -20.86 0.10
CA ARG A 7 9.42 -20.64 0.04
C ARG A 7 8.99 -19.82 -1.18
N TYR A 8 9.74 -18.76 -1.50
CA TYR A 8 9.40 -17.85 -2.58
C TYR A 8 10.24 -18.03 -3.84
N ARG A 9 11.20 -18.97 -3.82
CA ARG A 9 12.14 -19.18 -4.95
C ARG A 9 11.44 -19.47 -6.28
N ALA A 10 10.31 -20.18 -6.23
CA ALA A 10 9.52 -20.52 -7.41
C ALA A 10 8.71 -19.34 -7.99
N LEU A 11 8.59 -18.24 -7.24
CA LEU A 11 7.94 -17.01 -7.69
C LEU A 11 8.97 -15.95 -8.09
N LEU A 12 9.99 -15.77 -7.25
CA LEU A 12 11.05 -14.79 -7.49
C LEU A 12 11.97 -15.25 -8.62
N GLY A 13 12.05 -14.46 -9.69
CA GLY A 13 12.73 -14.78 -10.93
C GLY A 13 11.82 -15.25 -12.06
N SER A 14 10.50 -15.31 -11.82
CA SER A 14 9.48 -15.56 -12.86
C SER A 14 8.83 -14.27 -13.33
N THR A 15 8.24 -14.31 -14.51
CA THR A 15 7.32 -13.28 -14.98
C THR A 15 5.88 -13.63 -14.61
N LEU A 16 5.03 -12.62 -14.49
CA LEU A 16 3.59 -12.82 -14.23
C LEU A 16 2.94 -13.66 -15.33
N ASP A 17 3.34 -13.46 -16.58
CA ASP A 17 2.84 -14.21 -17.73
C ASP A 17 3.18 -15.69 -17.66
N GLU A 18 4.41 -16.05 -17.26
CA GLU A 18 4.81 -17.44 -17.02
C GLU A 18 4.01 -18.07 -15.88
N LEU A 19 3.79 -17.32 -14.79
CA LEU A 19 2.99 -17.80 -13.67
C LEU A 19 1.52 -17.99 -14.07
N ALA A 20 0.97 -17.09 -14.88
CA ALA A 20 -0.41 -17.21 -15.40
C ALA A 20 -0.54 -18.39 -16.36
N ALA A 21 0.40 -18.58 -17.30
CA ALA A 21 0.43 -19.71 -18.22
C ALA A 21 0.54 -21.06 -17.49
N ALA A 22 1.24 -21.09 -16.35
CA ALA A 22 1.35 -22.27 -15.48
C ALA A 22 0.15 -22.46 -14.53
N GLY A 23 -0.89 -21.61 -14.60
CA GLY A 23 -2.06 -21.63 -13.70
C GLY A 23 -1.72 -21.20 -12.25
N ARG A 24 -0.62 -20.50 -12.05
CA ARG A 24 -0.12 -20.01 -10.74
C ARG A 24 -0.40 -18.52 -10.51
N ALA A 25 -1.03 -17.85 -11.45
CA ALA A 25 -1.56 -16.51 -11.30
C ALA A 25 -2.94 -16.43 -11.94
N GLU A 26 -3.90 -15.88 -11.21
CA GLU A 26 -5.29 -15.70 -11.68
C GLU A 26 -5.56 -14.22 -11.87
N CYS A 27 -5.88 -13.79 -13.11
CA CYS A 27 -6.37 -12.44 -13.38
C CYS A 27 -7.79 -12.32 -12.85
N ILE A 28 -8.02 -11.45 -11.89
CA ILE A 28 -9.34 -11.24 -11.26
C ILE A 28 -10.03 -9.96 -11.72
N ALA A 29 -9.30 -9.04 -12.33
CA ALA A 29 -9.81 -7.81 -12.94
C ALA A 29 -8.88 -7.34 -14.06
N SER A 30 -9.43 -6.77 -15.16
CA SER A 30 -8.68 -6.32 -16.34
C SER A 30 -9.08 -4.95 -16.88
N ASP A 31 -10.05 -4.28 -16.23
CA ASP A 31 -10.59 -2.99 -16.70
C ASP A 31 -10.41 -1.88 -15.64
N LEU A 32 -9.29 -1.89 -14.95
CA LEU A 32 -8.92 -0.84 -14.01
C LEU A 32 -8.31 0.34 -14.78
N ARG A 33 -8.32 1.51 -14.14
CA ARG A 33 -7.56 2.67 -14.62
C ARG A 33 -6.33 2.95 -13.78
N TRP A 34 -6.36 2.58 -12.52
CA TRP A 34 -5.24 2.48 -11.59
C TRP A 34 -5.69 1.68 -10.36
N GLY A 35 -5.29 0.41 -10.31
CA GLY A 35 -5.63 -0.51 -9.21
C GLY A 35 -4.74 -0.26 -8.00
N GLU A 36 -5.34 -0.04 -6.82
CA GLU A 36 -4.64 0.34 -5.60
C GLU A 36 -5.22 -0.29 -4.32
N GLY A 37 -4.52 -0.14 -3.23
CA GLY A 37 -4.95 -0.40 -1.88
C GLY A 37 -5.58 -1.76 -1.64
N PRO A 38 -4.95 -2.88 -2.04
CA PRO A 38 -5.51 -4.20 -1.80
C PRO A 38 -5.51 -4.53 -0.32
N ALA A 39 -6.61 -5.10 0.17
CA ALA A 39 -6.77 -5.57 1.53
C ALA A 39 -7.58 -6.87 1.57
N TYR A 40 -7.36 -7.71 2.59
CA TYR A 40 -8.02 -9.01 2.72
C TYR A 40 -8.78 -9.15 4.03
N PHE A 41 -10.09 -9.33 3.94
CA PHE A 41 -10.95 -9.68 5.07
C PHE A 41 -10.88 -11.19 5.35
N ALA A 42 -10.02 -11.61 6.26
CA ALA A 42 -9.82 -13.02 6.57
C ALA A 42 -11.12 -13.72 7.01
N ALA A 43 -11.92 -13.08 7.88
CA ALA A 43 -13.18 -13.62 8.36
C ALA A 43 -14.25 -13.81 7.27
N ARG A 44 -14.09 -13.18 6.10
CA ARG A 44 -15.06 -13.21 4.98
C ARG A 44 -14.49 -13.91 3.74
N GLY A 45 -13.21 -14.25 3.73
CA GLY A 45 -12.52 -14.74 2.54
C GLY A 45 -12.65 -13.76 1.36
N LEU A 46 -12.58 -12.45 1.63
CA LEU A 46 -12.91 -11.39 0.69
C LEU A 46 -11.72 -10.44 0.50
N TRP A 47 -11.29 -10.28 -0.74
CA TRP A 47 -10.38 -9.24 -1.16
C TRP A 47 -11.15 -7.98 -1.51
N VAL A 48 -10.58 -6.83 -1.19
CA VAL A 48 -11.05 -5.50 -1.63
C VAL A 48 -9.88 -4.70 -2.16
N PHE A 49 -10.13 -3.83 -3.12
CA PHE A 49 -9.12 -2.92 -3.67
C PHE A 49 -9.79 -1.72 -4.32
N SER A 50 -9.02 -0.66 -4.49
CA SER A 50 -9.44 0.60 -5.09
C SER A 50 -9.16 0.59 -6.60
N ASP A 51 -9.99 1.28 -7.35
CA ASP A 51 -9.77 1.68 -8.74
C ASP A 51 -9.96 3.20 -8.78
N ILE A 52 -8.84 3.92 -8.50
CA ILE A 52 -8.88 5.33 -8.09
C ILE A 52 -9.55 6.21 -9.13
N PRO A 53 -9.09 6.26 -10.43
CA PRO A 53 -9.66 7.19 -11.40
C PRO A 53 -11.12 6.85 -11.76
N ASN A 54 -11.55 5.60 -11.57
CA ASN A 54 -12.94 5.19 -11.75
C ASN A 54 -13.81 5.49 -10.52
N ASN A 55 -13.23 6.06 -9.48
CA ASN A 55 -13.89 6.43 -8.23
C ASN A 55 -14.74 5.31 -7.64
N ARG A 56 -14.16 4.09 -7.61
CA ARG A 56 -14.82 2.89 -7.11
C ARG A 56 -13.87 2.00 -6.32
N MET A 57 -14.43 1.19 -5.44
CA MET A 57 -13.77 0.02 -4.86
C MET A 57 -14.42 -1.24 -5.40
N LEU A 58 -13.61 -2.24 -5.61
CA LEU A 58 -14.01 -3.56 -6.04
C LEU A 58 -13.75 -4.58 -4.94
N SER A 59 -14.45 -5.69 -5.00
CA SER A 59 -14.21 -6.86 -4.14
C SER A 59 -14.21 -8.13 -4.95
N TRP A 60 -13.44 -9.12 -4.50
CA TRP A 60 -13.39 -10.42 -5.14
C TRP A 60 -13.30 -11.54 -4.11
N ASN A 61 -14.01 -12.60 -4.37
CA ASN A 61 -13.79 -13.90 -3.75
C ASN A 61 -14.10 -15.02 -4.75
N ARG A 62 -13.60 -16.23 -4.47
CA ARG A 62 -13.73 -17.37 -5.39
C ARG A 62 -15.18 -17.78 -5.68
N GLN A 63 -16.11 -17.50 -4.77
CA GLN A 63 -17.52 -17.92 -4.93
C GLN A 63 -18.33 -16.96 -5.81
N ARG A 64 -18.08 -15.64 -5.70
CA ARG A 64 -18.88 -14.59 -6.35
C ARG A 64 -18.14 -13.90 -7.49
N GLY A 65 -16.83 -14.14 -7.64
CA GLY A 65 -15.99 -13.41 -8.58
C GLY A 65 -15.87 -11.93 -8.21
N LEU A 66 -15.59 -11.11 -9.22
CA LEU A 66 -15.44 -9.66 -9.07
C LEU A 66 -16.80 -8.97 -8.89
N GLN A 67 -16.90 -8.11 -7.88
CA GLN A 67 -18.10 -7.34 -7.54
C GLN A 67 -17.75 -5.88 -7.26
N LEU A 68 -18.70 -4.97 -7.49
CA LEU A 68 -18.62 -3.61 -6.98
C LEU A 68 -18.76 -3.63 -5.46
N PHE A 69 -17.78 -3.07 -4.74
CA PHE A 69 -17.79 -2.96 -3.28
C PHE A 69 -18.37 -1.60 -2.84
N ARG A 70 -17.90 -0.50 -3.44
CA ARG A 70 -18.35 0.87 -3.11
C ARG A 70 -18.19 1.80 -4.31
N SER A 71 -19.23 2.61 -4.61
CA SER A 71 -19.19 3.70 -5.59
C SER A 71 -20.23 4.77 -5.24
N PRO A 72 -19.87 6.08 -5.20
CA PRO A 72 -18.51 6.58 -5.32
C PRO A 72 -17.64 6.15 -4.14
N SER A 73 -16.34 6.00 -4.36
CA SER A 73 -15.37 5.67 -3.32
C SER A 73 -14.67 6.90 -2.73
N ASN A 74 -14.98 8.09 -3.20
CA ASN A 74 -14.28 9.34 -2.93
C ASN A 74 -12.81 9.29 -3.36
N PHE A 75 -12.52 8.64 -4.50
CA PHE A 75 -11.16 8.37 -4.96
C PHE A 75 -10.34 7.69 -3.86
N SER A 76 -10.89 6.58 -3.32
CA SER A 76 -10.16 5.77 -2.34
C SER A 76 -8.85 5.27 -2.93
N ASN A 77 -7.78 5.29 -2.14
CA ASN A 77 -6.48 4.76 -2.49
C ASN A 77 -6.14 3.57 -1.58
N GLY A 78 -5.22 3.70 -0.64
CA GLY A 78 -4.78 2.65 0.25
C GLY A 78 -5.87 2.18 1.21
N ASN A 79 -5.86 0.88 1.48
CA ASN A 79 -6.74 0.25 2.43
C ASN A 79 -5.97 -0.75 3.30
N SER A 80 -6.42 -0.94 4.53
CA SER A 80 -5.99 -2.04 5.38
C SER A 80 -7.12 -2.51 6.29
N ILE A 81 -6.97 -3.72 6.84
CA ILE A 81 -7.93 -4.26 7.80
C ILE A 81 -7.37 -4.06 9.21
N ALA A 82 -8.12 -3.34 10.04
CA ALA A 82 -7.80 -3.16 11.45
C ALA A 82 -7.93 -4.47 12.23
N ALA A 83 -7.29 -4.57 13.38
CA ALA A 83 -7.29 -5.77 14.22
C ALA A 83 -8.68 -6.25 14.62
N ASP A 84 -9.67 -5.37 14.70
CA ASP A 84 -11.07 -5.68 14.98
C ASP A 84 -11.89 -6.01 13.72
N GLY A 85 -11.25 -6.07 12.55
CA GLY A 85 -11.89 -6.40 11.27
C GLY A 85 -12.54 -5.23 10.53
N ALA A 86 -12.39 -3.99 11.00
CA ALA A 86 -12.87 -2.82 10.26
C ALA A 86 -11.92 -2.49 9.08
N LEU A 87 -12.48 -1.88 8.05
CA LEU A 87 -11.72 -1.37 6.91
C LEU A 87 -11.24 0.05 7.20
N LEU A 88 -9.94 0.27 7.13
CA LEU A 88 -9.32 1.60 7.08
C LEU A 88 -9.15 1.97 5.60
N THR A 89 -9.49 3.19 5.23
CA THR A 89 -9.41 3.67 3.85
C THR A 89 -8.87 5.10 3.80
N CYS A 90 -7.90 5.35 2.95
CA CYS A 90 -7.50 6.69 2.55
C CYS A 90 -8.38 7.17 1.40
N GLU A 91 -8.96 8.36 1.50
CA GLU A 91 -9.80 8.97 0.47
C GLU A 91 -9.14 10.26 -0.05
N HIS A 92 -8.69 10.25 -1.30
CA HIS A 92 -8.07 11.41 -1.95
C HIS A 92 -9.08 12.55 -2.13
N GLY A 93 -10.25 12.24 -2.68
CA GLY A 93 -11.23 13.26 -3.06
C GLY A 93 -11.83 14.01 -1.86
N THR A 94 -11.83 13.41 -0.70
CA THR A 94 -12.30 14.05 0.56
C THR A 94 -11.17 14.36 1.53
N ARG A 95 -9.92 14.09 1.15
CA ARG A 95 -8.69 14.42 1.88
C ARG A 95 -8.74 13.92 3.32
N ARG A 96 -9.10 12.64 3.51
CA ARG A 96 -9.34 12.10 4.86
C ARG A 96 -9.02 10.61 4.96
N VAL A 97 -8.86 10.15 6.18
CA VAL A 97 -8.82 8.73 6.53
C VAL A 97 -10.15 8.35 7.18
N VAL A 98 -10.75 7.26 6.73
CA VAL A 98 -12.03 6.74 7.24
C VAL A 98 -11.88 5.32 7.76
N ARG A 99 -12.76 4.96 8.70
CA ARG A 99 -12.89 3.61 9.23
C ARG A 99 -14.32 3.13 9.02
N THR A 100 -14.45 2.01 8.33
CA THR A 100 -15.74 1.37 8.02
C THR A 100 -15.87 0.09 8.84
N ALA A 101 -16.86 0.01 9.70
CA ALA A 101 -17.16 -1.15 10.54
C ALA A 101 -17.79 -2.29 9.74
N ALA A 102 -17.90 -3.48 10.35
CA ALA A 102 -18.47 -4.67 9.70
C ALA A 102 -19.93 -4.53 9.28
N ASP A 103 -20.69 -3.66 9.96
CA ASP A 103 -22.09 -3.32 9.63
C ASP A 103 -22.25 -2.31 8.49
N GLY A 104 -21.11 -1.81 7.94
CA GLY A 104 -21.06 -0.82 6.86
C GLY A 104 -21.08 0.63 7.35
N SER A 105 -21.25 0.88 8.65
CA SER A 105 -21.17 2.24 9.20
C SER A 105 -19.74 2.78 9.07
N SER A 106 -19.60 4.04 8.63
CA SER A 106 -18.32 4.68 8.43
C SER A 106 -18.16 5.91 9.31
N ARG A 107 -16.95 6.11 9.83
CA ARG A 107 -16.58 7.33 10.55
C ARG A 107 -15.28 7.91 10.00
N VAL A 108 -15.20 9.22 9.95
CA VAL A 108 -13.97 9.94 9.66
C VAL A 108 -13.04 9.82 10.86
N LEU A 109 -11.80 9.41 10.64
CA LEU A 109 -10.75 9.36 11.66
C LEU A 109 -10.04 10.71 11.78
N CYS A 110 -9.62 11.25 10.63
CA CYS A 110 -9.02 12.58 10.53
C CYS A 110 -9.15 13.14 9.10
N SER A 111 -9.17 14.46 8.98
CA SER A 111 -9.20 15.20 7.70
C SER A 111 -8.34 16.46 7.71
N GLU A 112 -7.74 16.77 8.86
CA GLU A 112 -6.93 17.99 9.02
C GLU A 112 -5.77 17.75 9.99
N PHE A 113 -4.72 18.55 9.83
CA PHE A 113 -3.61 18.66 10.77
C PHE A 113 -3.27 20.13 11.00
N ALA A 114 -3.15 20.53 12.28
CA ALA A 114 -2.89 21.91 12.69
C ALA A 114 -3.88 22.94 12.09
N GLY A 115 -5.18 22.56 12.02
CA GLY A 115 -6.25 23.41 11.51
C GLY A 115 -6.25 23.61 9.99
N LYS A 116 -5.54 22.77 9.23
CA LYS A 116 -5.47 22.79 7.76
C LYS A 116 -5.81 21.42 7.20
N PRO A 117 -6.53 21.34 6.07
CA PRO A 117 -6.82 20.07 5.42
C PRO A 117 -5.55 19.25 5.17
N LEU A 118 -5.64 17.93 5.29
CA LEU A 118 -4.61 17.00 4.84
C LEU A 118 -4.37 17.19 3.33
N ASN A 119 -3.26 16.70 2.80
CA ASN A 119 -3.03 16.73 1.35
C ASN A 119 -3.98 15.74 0.63
N SER A 120 -3.60 14.49 0.56
CA SER A 120 -4.40 13.40 0.03
C SER A 120 -3.89 12.09 0.62
N PRO A 121 -4.42 11.65 1.78
CA PRO A 121 -3.98 10.41 2.42
C PRO A 121 -3.91 9.27 1.42
N ASN A 122 -2.77 8.56 1.38
CA ASN A 122 -2.45 7.63 0.32
C ASN A 122 -2.49 6.16 0.79
N ASP A 123 -1.61 5.72 1.68
CA ASP A 123 -1.67 4.36 2.27
C ASP A 123 -1.82 4.43 3.79
N VAL A 124 -2.38 3.36 4.39
CA VAL A 124 -2.75 3.32 5.80
C VAL A 124 -2.49 1.96 6.42
N VAL A 125 -2.02 1.94 7.66
CA VAL A 125 -1.77 0.72 8.44
C VAL A 125 -2.07 0.96 9.91
N GLU A 126 -2.58 -0.07 10.61
CA GLU A 126 -2.71 -0.07 12.06
C GLU A 126 -1.44 -0.66 12.70
N HIS A 127 -0.89 0.04 13.69
CA HIS A 127 0.19 -0.46 14.53
C HIS A 127 -0.38 -1.34 15.67
N PRO A 128 0.38 -2.31 16.23
CA PRO A 128 -0.09 -3.17 17.34
C PRO A 128 -0.58 -2.43 18.60
N ASP A 129 -0.19 -1.16 18.80
CA ASP A 129 -0.74 -0.31 19.87
C ASP A 129 -2.10 0.32 19.51
N SER A 130 -2.70 -0.12 18.39
CA SER A 130 -3.94 0.38 17.79
C SER A 130 -3.86 1.82 17.27
N SER A 131 -2.70 2.45 17.20
CA SER A 131 -2.55 3.72 16.49
C SER A 131 -2.63 3.50 14.98
N ILE A 132 -3.20 4.48 14.27
CA ILE A 132 -3.36 4.43 12.82
C ILE A 132 -2.29 5.31 12.19
N TRP A 133 -1.53 4.73 11.26
CA TRP A 133 -0.46 5.41 10.54
C TRP A 133 -0.82 5.53 9.07
N PHE A 134 -0.58 6.68 8.47
CA PHE A 134 -0.86 6.91 7.06
C PHE A 134 0.11 7.92 6.45
N SER A 135 0.35 7.77 5.16
CA SER A 135 1.10 8.73 4.35
C SER A 135 0.15 9.77 3.75
N ASP A 136 0.63 10.99 3.59
CA ASP A 136 -0.16 12.13 3.10
C ASP A 136 0.60 12.93 2.03
N PRO A 137 0.89 12.32 0.86
CA PRO A 137 1.46 13.02 -0.29
C PRO A 137 0.40 13.86 -1.01
N THR A 138 0.81 14.55 -2.07
CA THR A 138 -0.07 15.46 -2.82
C THR A 138 -0.77 14.83 -4.02
N TYR A 139 -0.61 13.53 -4.32
CA TYR A 139 -1.12 12.90 -5.55
C TYR A 139 -2.59 13.23 -5.86
N GLY A 140 -3.49 13.06 -4.88
CA GLY A 140 -4.92 13.27 -5.07
C GLY A 140 -5.37 14.73 -5.19
N ILE A 141 -4.43 15.70 -5.05
CA ILE A 141 -4.72 17.13 -5.24
C ILE A 141 -3.92 17.77 -6.39
N LEU A 142 -3.07 17.01 -7.09
CA LEU A 142 -2.29 17.52 -8.23
C LEU A 142 -3.13 17.58 -9.51
N SER A 143 -4.11 16.70 -9.67
CA SER A 143 -4.97 16.62 -10.85
C SER A 143 -6.40 16.22 -10.46
N ASP A 144 -7.32 16.22 -11.44
CA ASP A 144 -8.70 15.72 -11.27
C ASP A 144 -8.84 14.25 -11.69
N VAL A 145 -7.72 13.53 -11.85
CA VAL A 145 -7.70 12.12 -12.26
C VAL A 145 -7.89 11.19 -11.08
N GLU A 146 -7.21 11.48 -9.95
CA GLU A 146 -7.19 10.65 -8.75
C GLU A 146 -7.78 11.34 -7.52
N GLY A 147 -8.44 12.46 -7.72
CA GLY A 147 -9.03 13.26 -6.67
C GLY A 147 -9.56 14.56 -7.22
N TYR A 148 -9.38 15.66 -6.51
CA TYR A 148 -9.78 16.98 -6.96
C TYR A 148 -8.62 17.96 -6.81
N ARG A 149 -8.26 18.65 -7.89
CA ARG A 149 -7.18 19.63 -7.88
C ARG A 149 -7.39 20.69 -6.80
N ALA A 150 -6.40 20.83 -5.93
CA ALA A 150 -6.40 21.80 -4.85
C ALA A 150 -4.97 22.23 -4.49
N PRO A 151 -4.75 23.41 -3.92
CA PRO A 151 -3.45 23.76 -3.36
C PRO A 151 -3.16 22.89 -2.12
N SER A 152 -1.89 22.55 -1.93
CA SER A 152 -1.44 22.00 -0.63
C SER A 152 -1.45 23.13 0.41
N GLU A 153 -2.11 22.88 1.53
CA GLU A 153 -2.13 23.79 2.67
C GLU A 153 -1.17 23.33 3.79
N GLN A 154 -0.66 22.08 3.67
CA GLN A 154 0.36 21.54 4.54
C GLN A 154 1.75 22.03 4.13
N ALA A 155 2.64 22.26 5.10
CA ALA A 155 3.99 22.75 4.84
C ALA A 155 4.92 21.69 4.22
N ALA A 156 4.55 20.40 4.30
CA ALA A 156 5.28 19.28 3.70
C ALA A 156 4.34 18.08 3.52
N ASN A 157 4.73 17.15 2.67
CA ASN A 157 4.20 15.79 2.66
C ASN A 157 4.68 15.05 3.93
N ARG A 158 3.84 14.23 4.52
CA ARG A 158 4.13 13.62 5.83
C ARG A 158 3.65 12.18 5.93
N VAL A 159 4.23 11.48 6.89
CA VAL A 159 3.61 10.32 7.52
C VAL A 159 3.10 10.75 8.88
N TYR A 160 1.84 10.43 9.15
CA TYR A 160 1.17 10.76 10.40
C TYR A 160 0.90 9.52 11.23
N ARG A 161 0.83 9.72 12.56
CA ARG A 161 0.29 8.78 13.54
C ARG A 161 -0.91 9.40 14.23
N LEU A 162 -2.04 8.71 14.13
CA LEU A 162 -3.26 9.04 14.87
C LEU A 162 -3.35 8.11 16.09
N ASP A 163 -3.36 8.69 17.26
CA ASP A 163 -3.63 7.97 18.49
C ASP A 163 -5.11 7.63 18.57
N SER A 164 -5.47 6.35 18.58
CA SER A 164 -6.87 5.90 18.53
C SER A 164 -7.64 6.13 19.85
N VAL A 165 -6.92 6.37 20.94
CA VAL A 165 -7.52 6.63 22.27
C VAL A 165 -7.77 8.10 22.48
N THR A 166 -6.76 8.94 22.20
CA THR A 166 -6.85 10.40 22.44
C THR A 166 -7.39 11.16 21.24
N GLY A 167 -7.30 10.59 20.03
CA GLY A 167 -7.60 11.27 18.78
C GLY A 167 -6.50 12.26 18.35
N GLU A 168 -5.35 12.28 19.03
CA GLU A 168 -4.24 13.16 18.68
C GLU A 168 -3.60 12.71 17.38
N LEU A 169 -3.53 13.62 16.39
CA LEU A 169 -2.77 13.43 15.15
C LEU A 169 -1.39 14.07 15.27
N SER A 170 -0.34 13.32 15.04
CA SER A 170 1.05 13.79 15.13
C SER A 170 1.84 13.44 13.87
N ALA A 171 2.65 14.40 13.38
CA ALA A 171 3.57 14.16 12.27
C ALA A 171 4.78 13.35 12.77
N GLN A 172 5.10 12.25 12.09
CA GLN A 172 6.20 11.37 12.45
C GLN A 172 7.37 11.48 11.47
N VAL A 173 7.08 11.60 10.16
CA VAL A 173 8.07 11.80 9.11
C VAL A 173 7.62 12.97 8.23
N SER A 174 8.55 13.88 7.94
CA SER A 174 8.31 15.06 7.08
C SER A 174 9.50 15.37 6.16
N THR A 175 10.38 14.40 5.98
CA THR A 175 11.62 14.55 5.20
C THR A 175 11.53 13.90 3.82
N LEU A 176 10.49 13.11 3.56
CA LEU A 176 10.28 12.43 2.28
C LEU A 176 9.56 13.36 1.28
N ARG A 177 9.90 13.22 0.01
CA ARG A 177 9.33 14.05 -1.06
C ARG A 177 7.89 13.66 -1.37
N MET A 178 7.63 12.36 -1.56
CA MET A 178 6.30 11.80 -1.82
C MET A 178 6.15 10.47 -1.05
N PRO A 179 5.90 10.54 0.29
CA PRO A 179 5.67 9.32 1.07
C PRO A 179 4.44 8.59 0.54
N ASN A 180 4.60 7.30 0.22
CA ASN A 180 3.61 6.45 -0.41
C ASN A 180 3.31 5.24 0.48
N GLY A 181 3.50 4.01 0.00
CA GLY A 181 3.27 2.80 0.77
C GLY A 181 4.04 2.78 2.09
N LEU A 182 3.41 2.24 3.14
CA LEU A 182 4.05 2.09 4.44
C LEU A 182 3.66 0.78 5.12
N CYS A 183 4.61 0.21 5.86
CA CYS A 183 4.36 -0.98 6.69
C CYS A 183 5.34 -1.05 7.86
N PHE A 184 5.03 -1.90 8.84
CA PHE A 184 5.91 -2.17 9.97
C PHE A 184 6.69 -3.48 9.77
N SER A 185 7.85 -3.58 10.43
CA SER A 185 8.50 -4.87 10.67
C SER A 185 7.63 -5.77 11.54
N PRO A 186 7.81 -7.10 11.52
CA PRO A 186 6.98 -8.02 12.30
C PRO A 186 6.99 -7.75 13.82
N ASP A 187 8.09 -7.22 14.34
CA ASP A 187 8.23 -6.82 15.76
C ASP A 187 7.74 -5.39 16.04
N ALA A 188 7.22 -4.71 15.02
CA ALA A 188 6.74 -3.33 15.07
C ALA A 188 7.75 -2.30 15.61
N ARG A 189 9.04 -2.59 15.48
CA ARG A 189 10.12 -1.68 15.91
C ARG A 189 10.67 -0.84 14.77
N MET A 190 10.26 -1.12 13.55
CA MET A 190 10.68 -0.41 12.37
C MET A 190 9.48 -0.05 11.52
N LEU A 191 9.45 1.19 11.03
CA LEU A 191 8.53 1.65 10.01
C LEU A 191 9.29 1.75 8.70
N TYR A 192 8.78 1.09 7.66
CA TYR A 192 9.22 1.28 6.28
C TYR A 192 8.27 2.24 5.57
N VAL A 193 8.81 3.15 4.79
CA VAL A 193 8.04 4.11 3.99
C VAL A 193 8.67 4.25 2.61
N ALA A 194 7.88 4.08 1.56
CA ALA A 194 8.27 4.36 0.20
C ALA A 194 8.34 5.87 -0.04
N ASP A 195 9.41 6.36 -0.66
CA ASP A 195 9.50 7.72 -1.23
C ASP A 195 9.47 7.61 -2.76
N SER A 196 8.33 7.93 -3.33
CA SER A 196 8.05 7.84 -4.77
C SER A 196 8.32 9.16 -5.49
N GLY A 197 9.09 10.07 -4.90
CA GLY A 197 9.22 11.44 -5.36
C GLY A 197 9.92 11.66 -6.71
N ALA A 198 10.41 10.60 -7.37
CA ALA A 198 10.80 10.65 -8.78
C ALA A 198 9.59 10.69 -9.72
N ASP A 199 8.42 10.23 -9.27
CA ASP A 199 7.15 10.32 -9.98
C ASP A 199 6.18 11.21 -9.19
N MET A 200 5.80 12.33 -9.79
CA MET A 200 4.93 13.33 -9.16
C MET A 200 3.46 13.18 -9.58
N GLY A 201 3.11 12.08 -10.25
CA GLY A 201 1.74 11.74 -10.66
C GLY A 201 1.43 11.92 -12.14
N PRO A 202 0.17 11.66 -12.55
CA PRO A 202 -0.22 11.40 -13.95
C PRO A 202 0.08 12.51 -14.96
N GLU A 203 0.19 13.76 -14.51
CA GLU A 203 0.43 14.93 -15.38
C GLU A 203 1.87 15.45 -15.27
N SER A 204 2.77 14.72 -14.58
CA SER A 204 4.16 15.10 -14.39
C SER A 204 5.11 14.27 -15.25
N SER A 205 6.29 14.82 -15.54
CA SER A 205 7.40 14.04 -16.08
C SER A 205 8.16 13.35 -14.95
N PHE A 206 8.67 12.15 -15.24
CA PHE A 206 9.54 11.41 -14.32
C PHE A 206 10.84 12.20 -14.06
N ASP A 207 11.20 12.38 -12.79
CA ASP A 207 12.43 13.04 -12.37
C ASP A 207 13.53 11.97 -12.14
N GLU A 208 14.43 11.83 -13.12
CA GLU A 208 15.53 10.85 -13.06
C GLU A 208 16.45 11.00 -11.83
N ASN A 209 16.46 12.19 -11.22
CA ASN A 209 17.25 12.50 -10.03
C ASN A 209 16.40 12.50 -8.74
N GLY A 210 15.10 12.23 -8.86
CA GLY A 210 14.17 12.19 -7.74
C GLY A 210 14.33 10.93 -6.89
N PRO A 211 13.83 10.93 -5.64
CA PRO A 211 13.88 9.78 -4.77
C PRO A 211 13.00 8.63 -5.31
N ARG A 212 13.53 7.41 -5.21
CA ARG A 212 12.89 6.14 -5.55
C ARG A 212 13.34 5.04 -4.58
N GLU A 213 13.29 5.38 -3.31
CA GLU A 213 13.78 4.54 -2.23
C GLU A 213 12.68 4.17 -1.23
N VAL A 214 12.87 3.06 -0.55
CA VAL A 214 12.20 2.78 0.71
C VAL A 214 13.13 3.18 1.84
N HIS A 215 12.60 3.98 2.76
CA HIS A 215 13.29 4.40 3.99
C HIS A 215 12.83 3.55 5.18
N ALA A 216 13.76 3.24 6.06
CA ALA A 216 13.49 2.58 7.33
C ALA A 216 13.72 3.56 8.50
N PHE A 217 12.74 3.63 9.40
CA PHE A 217 12.76 4.47 10.59
C PHE A 217 12.60 3.59 11.83
N ASP A 218 13.50 3.77 12.80
CA ASP A 218 13.40 3.06 14.08
C ASP A 218 12.28 3.67 14.93
N LEU A 219 11.53 2.81 15.61
CA LEU A 219 10.44 3.21 16.49
C LEU A 219 10.81 2.97 17.96
N SER A 220 10.38 3.90 18.83
CA SER A 220 10.39 3.69 20.27
C SER A 220 9.38 2.61 20.69
N LYS A 221 9.44 2.19 21.95
CA LYS A 221 8.47 1.25 22.52
C LYS A 221 7.03 1.80 22.52
N GLU A 222 6.91 3.13 22.53
CA GLU A 222 5.64 3.85 22.52
C GLU A 222 5.15 4.14 21.09
N GLY A 223 5.75 3.50 20.07
CA GLY A 223 5.37 3.67 18.67
C GLY A 223 5.58 5.12 18.18
N ARG A 224 6.77 5.68 18.38
CA ARG A 224 7.17 6.99 17.84
C ARG A 224 8.45 6.84 17.02
N VAL A 225 8.57 7.58 15.92
CA VAL A 225 9.82 7.62 15.16
C VAL A 225 10.92 8.29 15.99
N ILE A 226 12.05 7.61 16.15
CA ILE A 226 13.19 8.06 16.95
C ILE A 226 14.50 8.19 16.14
N SER A 227 14.48 7.86 14.85
CA SER A 227 15.65 7.98 13.97
C SER A 227 15.39 8.97 12.84
N ALA A 228 16.45 9.51 12.24
CA ALA A 228 16.36 10.32 11.03
C ALA A 228 15.93 9.52 9.77
N GLY A 229 15.86 8.21 9.91
CA GLY A 229 15.64 7.30 8.80
C GLY A 229 16.92 7.00 8.00
N ARG A 230 16.90 5.86 7.30
CA ARG A 230 17.96 5.43 6.38
C ARG A 230 17.36 4.81 5.14
N ILE A 231 18.05 4.91 4.01
CA ILE A 231 17.66 4.16 2.82
C ILE A 231 17.79 2.67 3.12
N PHE A 232 16.71 1.92 2.90
CA PHE A 232 16.66 0.48 3.09
C PHE A 232 16.76 -0.26 1.75
N ALA A 233 16.01 0.20 0.73
CA ALA A 233 15.97 -0.40 -0.59
C ALA A 233 15.78 0.68 -1.67
N ARG A 234 16.10 0.34 -2.92
CA ARG A 234 15.83 1.18 -4.09
C ARG A 234 15.07 0.37 -5.13
N ALA A 235 14.06 0.97 -5.75
CA ALA A 235 13.36 0.37 -6.88
C ALA A 235 14.32 0.19 -8.08
N SER A 236 14.30 -0.98 -8.70
CA SER A 236 15.14 -1.25 -9.90
C SER A 236 14.60 -0.52 -11.14
N LYS A 237 13.27 -0.29 -11.19
CA LYS A 237 12.59 0.43 -12.26
C LYS A 237 11.42 1.23 -11.70
N GLY A 238 11.21 2.45 -12.20
CA GLY A 238 10.15 3.34 -11.71
C GLY A 238 10.41 3.80 -10.26
N VAL A 239 9.37 3.86 -9.47
CA VAL A 239 9.39 4.21 -8.05
C VAL A 239 8.87 3.05 -7.19
N PRO A 240 9.23 2.96 -5.90
CA PRO A 240 8.51 2.10 -4.96
C PRO A 240 7.13 2.70 -4.70
N ASP A 241 6.10 1.87 -4.65
CA ASP A 241 4.71 2.30 -4.41
C ASP A 241 4.17 1.61 -3.16
N GLY A 242 3.19 0.73 -3.23
CA GLY A 242 2.74 -0.06 -2.11
C GLY A 242 3.82 -1.03 -1.61
N ILE A 243 3.93 -1.19 -0.31
CA ILE A 243 4.91 -2.09 0.32
C ILE A 243 4.28 -2.93 1.42
N ARG A 244 4.74 -4.17 1.58
CA ARG A 244 4.33 -5.04 2.70
C ARG A 244 5.53 -5.81 3.24
N CYS A 245 5.57 -5.97 4.55
CA CYS A 245 6.53 -6.83 5.22
C CYS A 245 5.84 -8.16 5.57
N ASP A 246 6.49 -9.29 5.26
CA ASP A 246 5.97 -10.58 5.67
C ASP A 246 6.39 -10.95 7.11
N GLU A 247 5.88 -12.06 7.63
CA GLU A 247 6.13 -12.52 9.00
C GLU A 247 7.60 -12.83 9.30
N GLU A 248 8.41 -13.08 8.26
CA GLU A 248 9.84 -13.36 8.37
C GLU A 248 10.71 -12.09 8.20
N GLY A 249 10.06 -10.93 7.96
CA GLY A 249 10.71 -9.64 7.83
C GLY A 249 11.21 -9.31 6.42
N TYR A 250 10.85 -10.09 5.40
CA TYR A 250 11.14 -9.73 4.01
C TYR A 250 10.21 -8.61 3.57
N LEU A 251 10.78 -7.61 2.93
CA LEU A 251 10.03 -6.47 2.40
C LEU A 251 9.71 -6.68 0.93
N TRP A 252 8.44 -6.67 0.61
CA TRP A 252 7.89 -6.80 -0.73
C TRP A 252 7.45 -5.42 -1.22
N ILE A 253 7.98 -5.00 -2.35
CA ILE A 253 7.86 -3.64 -2.88
C ILE A 253 7.23 -3.69 -4.26
N ALA A 254 6.10 -3.03 -4.44
CA ALA A 254 5.49 -2.77 -5.75
C ALA A 254 6.31 -1.71 -6.48
N THR A 255 6.65 -1.95 -7.76
CA THR A 255 7.50 -1.07 -8.57
C THR A 255 7.12 -1.13 -10.05
N GLY A 256 7.73 -0.28 -10.87
CA GLY A 256 7.61 -0.34 -12.33
C GLY A 256 8.24 -1.59 -12.98
N LEU A 257 9.01 -2.41 -12.25
CA LEU A 257 9.47 -3.72 -12.70
C LEU A 257 8.43 -4.79 -12.47
N GLY A 258 7.65 -4.65 -11.41
CA GLY A 258 6.77 -5.64 -10.86
C GLY A 258 6.84 -5.64 -9.33
N VAL A 259 6.97 -6.79 -8.70
CA VAL A 259 7.17 -6.91 -7.25
C VAL A 259 8.60 -7.33 -6.96
N GLU A 260 9.32 -6.53 -6.20
CA GLU A 260 10.67 -6.81 -5.75
C GLU A 260 10.67 -7.23 -4.28
N CYS A 261 11.47 -8.24 -3.94
CA CYS A 261 11.60 -8.76 -2.57
C CYS A 261 13.00 -8.49 -2.02
N PHE A 262 13.05 -7.97 -0.79
CA PHE A 262 14.29 -7.65 -0.08
C PHE A 262 14.34 -8.37 1.27
N SER A 263 15.53 -8.83 1.64
CA SER A 263 15.76 -9.45 2.95
C SER A 263 15.62 -8.44 4.09
N PRO A 264 15.51 -8.91 5.35
CA PRO A 264 15.55 -8.02 6.53
C PRO A 264 16.82 -7.16 6.63
N ALA A 265 17.90 -7.54 5.93
CA ALA A 265 19.15 -6.79 5.83
C ALA A 265 19.15 -5.75 4.69
N GLY A 266 18.09 -5.67 3.89
CA GLY A 266 17.99 -4.78 2.73
C GLY A 266 18.65 -5.34 1.45
N GLU A 267 18.99 -6.62 1.41
CA GLU A 267 19.55 -7.26 0.22
C GLU A 267 18.40 -7.68 -0.72
N ARG A 268 18.50 -7.35 -2.00
CA ARG A 268 17.53 -7.77 -3.02
C ARG A 268 17.61 -9.27 -3.23
N ILE A 269 16.51 -9.97 -3.00
CA ILE A 269 16.40 -11.44 -3.15
C ILE A 269 15.99 -11.82 -4.57
N GLY A 270 15.05 -11.08 -5.17
CA GLY A 270 14.52 -11.32 -6.50
C GLY A 270 13.32 -10.45 -6.82
N ALA A 271 12.65 -10.79 -7.92
CA ALA A 271 11.42 -10.10 -8.32
C ALA A 271 10.45 -11.07 -9.02
N ILE A 272 9.18 -10.68 -9.05
CA ILE A 272 8.16 -11.15 -9.99
C ILE A 272 7.99 -10.03 -11.01
N GLU A 273 8.45 -10.23 -12.23
CA GLU A 273 8.34 -9.23 -13.27
C GLU A 273 6.93 -9.22 -13.87
N THR A 274 6.40 -8.03 -14.13
CA THR A 274 5.04 -7.85 -14.63
C THR A 274 5.02 -7.02 -15.92
N PRO A 275 4.03 -7.24 -16.81
CA PRO A 275 3.93 -6.47 -18.06
C PRO A 275 3.59 -5.00 -17.85
N GLU A 276 3.00 -4.66 -16.71
CA GLU A 276 2.63 -3.31 -16.32
C GLU A 276 3.08 -3.00 -14.88
N THR A 277 3.12 -1.72 -14.51
CA THR A 277 3.49 -1.29 -13.16
C THR A 277 2.58 -1.94 -12.12
N VAL A 278 3.16 -2.48 -11.06
CA VAL A 278 2.43 -2.87 -9.85
C VAL A 278 2.36 -1.65 -8.94
N ALA A 279 1.14 -1.26 -8.60
CA ALA A 279 0.91 -0.14 -7.69
C ALA A 279 0.94 -0.60 -6.23
N ASN A 280 0.27 -1.73 -5.90
CA ASN A 280 0.25 -2.19 -4.51
C ASN A 280 0.11 -3.72 -4.42
N LEU A 281 0.29 -4.24 -3.21
CA LEU A 281 0.20 -5.68 -2.95
C LEU A 281 -0.32 -5.95 -1.53
N CYS A 282 -0.93 -7.12 -1.32
CA CYS A 282 -1.42 -7.54 -0.01
C CYS A 282 -1.35 -9.06 0.14
N PHE A 283 -0.87 -9.53 1.27
CA PHE A 283 -0.96 -10.93 1.66
C PHE A 283 -2.36 -11.28 2.13
N GLY A 284 -2.84 -12.49 1.82
CA GLY A 284 -4.14 -12.96 2.24
C GLY A 284 -4.42 -14.39 1.76
N GLY A 285 -5.72 -14.74 1.66
CA GLY A 285 -6.13 -16.12 1.41
C GLY A 285 -6.07 -16.98 2.69
N ALA A 286 -6.33 -18.28 2.56
CA ALA A 286 -6.20 -19.19 3.69
C ALA A 286 -4.74 -19.17 4.19
N ASP A 287 -4.57 -18.92 5.49
CA ASP A 287 -3.27 -18.91 6.16
C ASP A 287 -2.23 -17.92 5.54
N GLY A 288 -2.68 -16.82 4.91
CA GLY A 288 -1.79 -15.87 4.27
C GLY A 288 -1.07 -16.43 3.02
N ALA A 289 -1.57 -17.53 2.44
CA ALA A 289 -0.91 -18.27 1.39
C ALA A 289 -1.09 -17.70 -0.03
N SER A 290 -1.60 -16.48 -0.15
CA SER A 290 -1.80 -15.82 -1.44
C SER A 290 -1.34 -14.36 -1.39
N LEU A 291 -0.96 -13.85 -2.54
CA LEU A 291 -0.61 -12.45 -2.77
C LEU A 291 -1.59 -11.87 -3.80
N LEU A 292 -2.29 -10.79 -3.43
CA LEU A 292 -3.03 -9.97 -4.39
C LEU A 292 -2.10 -8.85 -4.86
N LEU A 293 -1.95 -8.71 -6.17
CA LEU A 293 -1.29 -7.60 -6.84
C LEU A 293 -2.35 -6.72 -7.50
N THR A 294 -2.27 -5.42 -7.28
CA THR A 294 -3.01 -4.42 -8.06
C THR A 294 -2.04 -3.70 -8.97
N LEU A 295 -2.32 -3.74 -10.27
CA LEU A 295 -1.51 -3.16 -11.33
C LEU A 295 -2.23 -1.95 -11.92
N ALA A 296 -1.58 -1.27 -12.84
CA ALA A 296 -2.16 -0.11 -13.49
C ALA A 296 -3.57 -0.38 -14.06
N THR A 297 -3.74 -1.49 -14.81
CA THR A 297 -5.02 -1.79 -15.47
C THR A 297 -5.62 -3.14 -15.08
N SER A 298 -4.96 -3.90 -14.21
CA SER A 298 -5.37 -5.27 -13.86
C SER A 298 -5.12 -5.61 -12.39
N ALA A 299 -5.68 -6.72 -11.92
CA ALA A 299 -5.39 -7.30 -10.61
C ALA A 299 -5.24 -8.82 -10.71
N TYR A 300 -4.27 -9.37 -9.97
CA TYR A 300 -3.94 -10.79 -9.98
C TYR A 300 -3.82 -11.37 -8.58
N ILE A 301 -4.28 -12.60 -8.41
CA ILE A 301 -4.01 -13.40 -7.21
C ILE A 301 -2.97 -14.47 -7.55
N LEU A 302 -1.92 -14.54 -6.75
CA LEU A 302 -0.84 -15.50 -6.85
C LEU A 302 -0.80 -16.35 -5.57
N PRO A 303 -0.93 -17.69 -5.65
CA PRO A 303 -0.58 -18.58 -4.55
C PRO A 303 0.93 -18.49 -4.24
N LEU A 304 1.27 -18.35 -2.98
CA LEU A 304 2.67 -18.28 -2.52
C LEU A 304 3.32 -19.68 -2.37
N GLN A 305 2.50 -20.73 -2.38
CA GLN A 305 2.93 -22.12 -2.31
C GLN A 305 2.27 -22.90 -3.44
N ASP A 306 2.98 -23.91 -3.94
CA ASP A 306 2.39 -24.83 -4.90
C ASP A 306 1.21 -25.56 -4.24
N SER A 307 0.05 -25.54 -4.90
CA SER A 307 -1.08 -26.40 -4.48
C SER A 307 -0.61 -27.85 -4.57
N ARG A 308 -0.51 -28.51 -3.42
CA ARG A 308 -0.23 -29.94 -3.35
C ARG A 308 -1.39 -30.74 -3.88
#